data_4a9fbf55d04880e64f6852a164902836
#
_entry.id   4a9fbf55d04880e64f6852a164902836
#
_cell.length_a   1.000
_cell.length_b   1.000
_cell.length_c   1.000
_cell.angle_alpha   90.00
_cell.angle_beta   90.00
_cell.angle_gamma   90.00
#
_symmetry.space_group_name_H-M   'P 1'
#
loop_
_entity.id
_entity.type
_entity.pdbx_description
1 polymer ?
#
loop_
_entity_poly.entity_id
_entity_poly.type
_entity_poly.pdbx_seq_one_letter_code
_entity_poly.pdbx_strand_id
1 'polypeptide(L)'
;MQQDEIILRKGIVHILDGELGYPVYSEQQIDITPDLNDFFTGHIFKIMSGDDMKKCYFDEDGSDIYKLLKDFSEDDFIEFSKDITKRLYDIMNSNLAIPSADLAVISFSLHSVMYLAILKMNYKESFVHMTQSEEIGNVNSIIKYRSTLPASSSKLSEAVIINLSDYTVNIIEKKYEVNGEKCNYLSERYLNCHAAMSSKSKLAIVTKAVEQVNKKHFEEEPVKQMEAKRIIKEEIEETGAVDVEKISEKLYGKTPDIKEEFDAKMEKYHMEKAQVKPQSSATTKKFEKQYLKTDTGIEINIPM
;
A
#
# COMPACT_ATOMS: atom_id res chain seq x y z
N MET A 1 10.88 -12.56 4.79
CA MET A 1 11.56 -11.59 3.89
C MET A 1 12.25 -10.54 4.74
N GLN A 2 13.52 -10.29 4.50
CA GLN A 2 14.31 -9.22 5.10
C GLN A 2 14.73 -8.23 4.00
N GLN A 3 15.12 -7.01 4.38
CA GLN A 3 15.44 -5.97 3.38
C GLN A 3 16.70 -6.30 2.58
N ASP A 4 17.67 -6.95 3.19
CA ASP A 4 18.94 -7.40 2.61
C ASP A 4 18.80 -8.56 1.60
N GLU A 5 17.65 -9.23 1.57
CA GLU A 5 17.33 -10.24 0.54
C GLU A 5 16.93 -9.61 -0.80
N ILE A 6 16.66 -8.30 -0.83
CA ILE A 6 16.30 -7.55 -2.04
C ILE A 6 17.57 -7.07 -2.73
N ILE A 7 17.85 -7.58 -3.92
CA ILE A 7 19.03 -7.24 -4.70
C ILE A 7 18.63 -6.40 -5.91
N LEU A 8 18.96 -5.11 -5.89
CA LEU A 8 18.68 -4.22 -7.02
C LEU A 8 19.58 -4.59 -8.21
N ARG A 9 19.04 -4.54 -9.40
CA ARG A 9 19.74 -4.84 -10.67
C ARG A 9 19.91 -3.62 -11.53
N LYS A 10 18.79 -2.98 -11.87
CA LYS A 10 18.73 -1.77 -12.69
C LYS A 10 17.76 -0.77 -12.09
N GLY A 11 18.01 0.49 -12.29
CA GLY A 11 17.14 1.56 -11.83
C GLY A 11 17.21 2.79 -12.72
N ILE A 12 16.06 3.42 -12.92
CA ILE A 12 15.91 4.66 -13.65
C ILE A 12 14.82 5.51 -13.00
N VAL A 13 14.95 6.82 -13.08
CA VAL A 13 13.97 7.76 -12.51
C VAL A 13 13.52 8.73 -13.59
N HIS A 14 12.21 8.85 -13.79
CA HIS A 14 11.58 9.82 -14.67
C HIS A 14 10.76 10.82 -13.86
N ILE A 15 10.62 12.05 -14.36
CA ILE A 15 9.85 13.09 -13.68
C ILE A 15 8.46 13.21 -14.33
N LEU A 16 7.42 13.10 -13.50
CA LEU A 16 6.01 13.25 -13.87
C LEU A 16 5.47 14.55 -13.26
N ASP A 17 5.84 15.68 -13.88
CA ASP A 17 5.37 16.99 -13.44
C ASP A 17 4.23 17.50 -14.33
N GLY A 18 3.03 17.59 -13.76
CA GLY A 18 1.85 18.05 -14.49
C GLY A 18 1.93 19.52 -14.96
N GLU A 19 2.80 20.36 -14.34
CA GLU A 19 2.98 21.75 -14.75
C GLU A 19 3.80 21.88 -16.04
N LEU A 20 4.64 20.89 -16.36
CA LEU A 20 5.49 20.90 -17.55
C LEU A 20 4.73 20.52 -18.84
N GLY A 21 3.62 19.81 -18.74
CA GLY A 21 2.85 19.34 -19.90
C GLY A 21 3.46 18.15 -20.65
N TYR A 22 4.61 17.66 -20.23
CA TYR A 22 5.29 16.46 -20.75
C TYR A 22 6.12 15.79 -19.65
N PRO A 23 6.35 14.46 -19.71
CA PRO A 23 7.24 13.80 -18.76
C PRO A 23 8.71 14.08 -19.11
N VAL A 24 9.56 14.24 -18.06
CA VAL A 24 11.00 14.36 -18.27
C VAL A 24 11.62 12.98 -18.16
N TYR A 25 12.05 12.43 -19.27
CA TYR A 25 12.69 11.12 -19.32
C TYR A 25 14.17 11.21 -18.98
N SER A 26 14.66 10.24 -18.20
CA SER A 26 16.09 9.98 -18.07
C SER A 26 16.56 9.13 -19.24
N GLU A 27 17.74 9.46 -19.77
CA GLU A 27 18.40 8.70 -20.85
C GLU A 27 19.41 7.68 -20.30
N GLN A 28 19.62 7.68 -18.98
CA GLN A 28 20.58 6.81 -18.33
C GLN A 28 19.99 6.20 -17.05
N GLN A 29 20.41 4.98 -16.76
CA GLN A 29 20.15 4.35 -15.47
C GLN A 29 20.85 5.14 -14.35
N ILE A 30 20.29 5.10 -13.15
CA ILE A 30 20.92 5.66 -11.95
C ILE A 30 22.10 4.76 -11.54
N ASP A 31 23.16 5.37 -11.05
CA ASP A 31 24.22 4.65 -10.36
C ASP A 31 23.74 4.27 -8.96
N ILE A 32 23.60 2.96 -8.71
CA ILE A 32 23.07 2.44 -7.44
C ILE A 32 24.16 2.49 -6.38
N THR A 33 24.33 3.67 -5.79
CA THR A 33 25.19 3.86 -4.62
C THR A 33 24.63 3.14 -3.38
N PRO A 34 25.40 2.89 -2.32
CA PRO A 34 24.89 2.30 -1.07
C PRO A 34 23.68 3.04 -0.50
N ASP A 35 23.69 4.38 -0.50
CA ASP A 35 22.58 5.19 0.01
C ASP A 35 21.31 5.01 -0.84
N LEU A 36 21.44 4.96 -2.18
CA LEU A 36 20.32 4.72 -3.08
C LEU A 36 19.83 3.27 -3.01
N ASN A 37 20.73 2.30 -2.79
CA ASN A 37 20.36 0.93 -2.52
C ASN A 37 19.48 0.84 -1.28
N ASP A 38 19.89 1.42 -0.17
CA ASP A 38 19.12 1.42 1.09
C ASP A 38 17.80 2.17 0.94
N PHE A 39 17.79 3.25 0.17
CA PHE A 39 16.59 4.02 -0.12
C PHE A 39 15.54 3.20 -0.86
N PHE A 40 15.90 2.57 -1.98
CA PHE A 40 14.94 1.82 -2.79
C PHE A 40 14.57 0.47 -2.17
N THR A 41 15.54 -0.27 -1.62
CA THR A 41 15.23 -1.53 -0.92
C THR A 41 14.34 -1.30 0.29
N GLY A 42 14.52 -0.18 1.02
CA GLY A 42 13.66 0.21 2.13
C GLY A 42 12.21 0.46 1.71
N HIS A 43 11.98 1.12 0.57
CA HIS A 43 10.64 1.30 0.02
C HIS A 43 10.02 -0.01 -0.45
N ILE A 44 10.76 -0.81 -1.24
CA ILE A 44 10.31 -2.10 -1.75
C ILE A 44 9.94 -3.04 -0.60
N PHE A 45 10.81 -3.14 0.41
CA PHE A 45 10.56 -3.96 1.59
C PHE A 45 9.26 -3.57 2.31
N LYS A 46 9.03 -2.27 2.54
CA LYS A 46 7.81 -1.77 3.20
C LYS A 46 6.54 -2.02 2.40
N ILE A 47 6.64 -1.98 1.07
CA ILE A 47 5.52 -2.31 0.20
C ILE A 47 5.21 -3.78 0.32
N MET A 48 6.20 -4.65 0.13
CA MET A 48 6.00 -6.11 0.08
C MET A 48 5.64 -6.72 1.43
N SER A 49 6.09 -6.13 2.55
CA SER A 49 5.75 -6.57 3.91
C SER A 49 4.49 -5.91 4.48
N GLY A 50 3.85 -5.01 3.73
CA GLY A 50 2.72 -4.24 4.22
C GLY A 50 1.37 -4.89 3.94
N ASP A 51 0.43 -4.79 4.89
CA ASP A 51 -0.94 -5.29 4.76
C ASP A 51 -1.86 -4.44 3.87
N ASP A 52 -1.40 -3.27 3.43
CA ASP A 52 -2.14 -2.41 2.49
C ASP A 52 -2.01 -2.88 1.04
N MET A 53 -1.03 -3.73 0.76
CA MET A 53 -0.77 -4.27 -0.55
C MET A 53 -1.95 -5.14 -1.02
N LYS A 54 -2.37 -4.93 -2.25
CA LYS A 54 -3.40 -5.72 -2.93
C LYS A 54 -2.72 -6.59 -3.98
N LYS A 55 -3.18 -7.83 -4.12
CA LYS A 55 -2.83 -8.65 -5.28
C LYS A 55 -3.71 -8.26 -6.46
N CYS A 56 -3.10 -8.17 -7.62
CA CYS A 56 -3.75 -7.81 -8.87
C CYS A 56 -3.40 -8.82 -9.96
N TYR A 57 -4.34 -9.06 -10.86
CA TYR A 57 -4.15 -9.93 -12.01
C TYR A 57 -4.51 -9.15 -13.27
N PHE A 58 -3.63 -9.14 -14.24
CA PHE A 58 -3.86 -8.44 -15.51
C PHE A 58 -5.08 -9.00 -16.25
N ASP A 59 -5.81 -8.10 -16.90
CA ASP A 59 -6.62 -8.46 -18.05
C ASP A 59 -5.65 -8.62 -19.24
N GLU A 60 -5.34 -9.87 -19.60
CA GLU A 60 -4.28 -10.17 -20.56
C GLU A 60 -4.54 -9.58 -21.94
N ASP A 61 -5.80 -9.51 -22.36
CA ASP A 61 -6.20 -8.96 -23.67
C ASP A 61 -6.26 -7.43 -23.64
N GLY A 62 -6.73 -6.87 -22.54
CA GLY A 62 -6.97 -5.43 -22.37
C GLY A 62 -5.78 -4.63 -21.87
N SER A 63 -4.80 -5.26 -21.19
CA SER A 63 -3.68 -4.55 -20.59
C SER A 63 -2.52 -4.35 -21.55
N ASP A 64 -2.27 -3.09 -21.90
CA ASP A 64 -1.09 -2.74 -22.73
C ASP A 64 0.22 -2.89 -21.94
N ILE A 65 0.19 -2.68 -20.62
CA ILE A 65 1.36 -2.91 -19.77
C ILE A 65 1.73 -4.39 -19.75
N TYR A 66 0.75 -5.29 -19.71
CA TYR A 66 1.00 -6.72 -19.79
C TYR A 66 1.65 -7.12 -21.11
N LYS A 67 1.20 -6.53 -22.23
CA LYS A 67 1.81 -6.76 -23.56
C LYS A 67 3.26 -6.31 -23.58
N LEU A 68 3.55 -5.10 -23.08
CA LEU A 68 4.93 -4.60 -22.95
C LEU A 68 5.81 -5.48 -22.07
N LEU A 69 5.24 -6.04 -20.98
CA LEU A 69 5.98 -6.95 -20.08
C LEU A 69 6.34 -8.28 -20.74
N LYS A 70 5.50 -8.80 -21.64
CA LYS A 70 5.82 -10.03 -22.40
C LYS A 70 7.02 -9.86 -23.32
N ASP A 71 7.18 -8.67 -23.89
CA ASP A 71 8.27 -8.33 -24.77
C ASP A 71 9.49 -7.75 -24.01
N PHE A 72 9.38 -7.60 -22.68
CA PHE A 72 10.41 -6.99 -21.86
C PHE A 72 11.70 -7.80 -21.84
N SER A 73 12.79 -7.14 -22.14
CA SER A 73 14.15 -7.63 -21.92
C SER A 73 14.93 -6.64 -21.06
N GLU A 74 15.90 -7.13 -20.29
CA GLU A 74 16.74 -6.25 -19.50
C GLU A 74 17.62 -5.34 -20.38
N ASP A 75 17.89 -5.70 -21.62
CA ASP A 75 18.68 -4.86 -22.54
C ASP A 75 17.88 -3.63 -22.99
N ASP A 76 16.57 -3.74 -23.09
CA ASP A 76 15.66 -2.66 -23.49
C ASP A 76 15.07 -1.90 -22.29
N PHE A 77 15.64 -2.06 -21.10
CA PHE A 77 15.12 -1.53 -19.84
C PHE A 77 14.79 -0.03 -19.89
N ILE A 78 15.65 0.78 -20.53
CA ILE A 78 15.46 2.25 -20.60
C ILE A 78 14.24 2.58 -21.47
N GLU A 79 14.13 2.02 -22.67
CA GLU A 79 12.99 2.29 -23.57
C GLU A 79 11.69 1.74 -22.99
N PHE A 80 11.71 0.53 -22.44
CA PHE A 80 10.57 -0.01 -21.70
C PHE A 80 10.11 0.92 -20.57
N SER A 81 11.06 1.47 -19.79
CA SER A 81 10.73 2.38 -18.68
C SER A 81 10.09 3.68 -19.17
N LYS A 82 10.51 4.21 -20.34
CA LYS A 82 9.91 5.39 -20.98
C LYS A 82 8.47 5.09 -21.43
N ASP A 83 8.24 3.95 -22.05
CA ASP A 83 6.92 3.56 -22.55
C ASP A 83 5.89 3.44 -21.43
N ILE A 84 6.23 2.74 -20.35
CA ILE A 84 5.33 2.63 -19.18
C ILE A 84 5.14 3.98 -18.48
N THR A 85 6.18 4.83 -18.45
CA THR A 85 6.11 6.18 -17.87
C THR A 85 5.19 7.08 -18.71
N LYS A 86 5.30 7.04 -20.03
CA LYS A 86 4.43 7.80 -20.92
C LYS A 86 2.96 7.50 -20.67
N ARG A 87 2.61 6.22 -20.59
CA ARG A 87 1.22 5.78 -20.34
C ARG A 87 0.69 6.30 -19.00
N LEU A 88 1.52 6.25 -17.96
CA LEU A 88 1.14 6.79 -16.65
C LEU A 88 0.94 8.30 -16.70
N TYR A 89 1.86 9.01 -17.39
CA TYR A 89 1.78 10.45 -17.54
C TYR A 89 0.52 10.89 -18.32
N ASP A 90 0.17 10.19 -19.40
CA ASP A 90 -1.02 10.48 -20.19
C ASP A 90 -2.31 10.42 -19.33
N ILE A 91 -2.38 9.46 -18.40
CA ILE A 91 -3.47 9.37 -17.43
C ILE A 91 -3.42 10.54 -16.43
N MET A 92 -2.24 10.87 -15.90
CA MET A 92 -2.06 11.95 -14.93
C MET A 92 -2.38 13.32 -15.55
N ASN A 93 -1.89 13.58 -16.75
CA ASN A 93 -2.09 14.85 -17.47
C ASN A 93 -3.57 15.12 -17.77
N SER A 94 -4.36 14.07 -17.97
CA SER A 94 -5.80 14.16 -18.15
C SER A 94 -6.56 14.39 -16.83
N ASN A 95 -5.89 14.37 -15.67
CA ASN A 95 -6.54 14.35 -14.37
C ASN A 95 -5.72 15.11 -13.32
N LEU A 96 -5.97 16.39 -13.17
CA LEU A 96 -5.26 17.32 -12.28
C LEU A 96 -5.27 16.93 -10.79
N ALA A 97 -6.15 16.02 -10.37
CA ALA A 97 -6.19 15.53 -8.99
C ALA A 97 -5.02 14.59 -8.65
N ILE A 98 -4.37 14.01 -9.67
CA ILE A 98 -3.23 13.10 -9.46
C ILE A 98 -1.96 13.96 -9.32
N PRO A 99 -1.27 13.90 -8.17
CA PRO A 99 -0.15 14.79 -7.90
C PRO A 99 1.09 14.45 -8.74
N SER A 100 1.88 15.49 -9.07
CA SER A 100 3.22 15.34 -9.64
C SER A 100 4.13 14.49 -8.76
N ALA A 101 5.05 13.75 -9.38
CA ALA A 101 5.90 12.78 -8.71
C ALA A 101 7.15 12.46 -9.53
N ASP A 102 8.15 11.88 -8.89
CA ASP A 102 9.14 11.07 -9.60
C ASP A 102 8.66 9.63 -9.72
N LEU A 103 8.91 9.01 -10.86
CA LEU A 103 8.64 7.61 -11.11
C LEU A 103 9.96 6.83 -11.17
N ALA A 104 10.26 6.08 -10.11
CA ALA A 104 11.38 5.17 -10.15
C ALA A 104 10.93 3.80 -10.68
N VAL A 105 11.61 3.33 -11.73
CA VAL A 105 11.46 1.99 -12.28
C VAL A 105 12.70 1.19 -11.89
N ILE A 106 12.51 0.11 -11.14
CA ILE A 106 13.61 -0.66 -10.54
C ILE A 106 13.42 -2.14 -10.88
N SER A 107 14.41 -2.74 -11.53
CA SER A 107 14.52 -4.19 -11.66
C SER A 107 15.29 -4.74 -10.45
N PHE A 108 14.76 -5.76 -9.80
CA PHE A 108 15.39 -6.38 -8.64
C PHE A 108 15.12 -7.88 -8.57
N SER A 109 15.95 -8.61 -7.82
CA SER A 109 15.71 -10.02 -7.52
C SER A 109 15.48 -10.23 -6.02
N LEU A 110 14.57 -11.18 -5.71
CA LEU A 110 14.29 -11.68 -4.38
C LEU A 110 14.16 -13.19 -4.45
N HIS A 111 14.99 -13.93 -3.68
CA HIS A 111 15.04 -15.40 -3.71
C HIS A 111 15.15 -15.98 -5.13
N SER A 112 16.02 -15.38 -5.95
CA SER A 112 16.26 -15.75 -7.37
C SER A 112 15.07 -15.50 -8.33
N VAL A 113 13.98 -14.89 -7.87
CA VAL A 113 12.87 -14.47 -8.71
C VAL A 113 13.08 -13.01 -9.09
N MET A 114 12.87 -12.68 -10.37
CA MET A 114 12.98 -11.32 -10.88
C MET A 114 11.66 -10.56 -10.73
N TYR A 115 11.77 -9.31 -10.33
CA TYR A 115 10.66 -8.38 -10.12
C TYR A 115 10.94 -7.04 -10.78
N LEU A 116 9.88 -6.35 -11.13
CA LEU A 116 9.89 -4.94 -11.53
C LEU A 116 9.09 -4.12 -10.50
N ALA A 117 9.72 -3.11 -9.90
CA ALA A 117 9.05 -2.13 -9.07
C ALA A 117 8.85 -0.82 -9.84
N ILE A 118 7.64 -0.30 -9.83
CA ILE A 118 7.26 1.02 -10.35
C ILE A 118 6.81 1.83 -9.14
N LEU A 119 7.68 2.72 -8.67
CA LEU A 119 7.49 3.49 -7.44
C LEU A 119 7.13 4.93 -7.78
N LYS A 120 5.87 5.31 -7.57
CA LYS A 120 5.45 6.70 -7.74
C LYS A 120 5.69 7.47 -6.45
N MET A 121 6.69 8.33 -6.47
CA MET A 121 7.16 9.10 -5.33
C MET A 121 6.61 10.51 -5.38
N ASN A 122 5.39 10.70 -4.83
CA ASN A 122 4.73 12.00 -4.79
C ASN A 122 5.56 13.01 -4.00
N TYR A 123 5.70 14.21 -4.55
CA TYR A 123 6.50 15.27 -3.93
C TYR A 123 5.96 15.69 -2.57
N LYS A 124 6.91 16.04 -1.70
CA LYS A 124 6.65 16.67 -0.41
C LYS A 124 7.34 18.01 -0.34
N GLU A 125 6.72 18.94 0.36
CA GLU A 125 7.38 20.20 0.70
C GLU A 125 8.28 19.99 1.91
N SER A 126 9.51 20.50 1.86
CA SER A 126 10.42 20.53 2.99
C SER A 126 11.17 21.86 3.06
N PHE A 127 11.62 22.21 4.26
CA PHE A 127 12.48 23.35 4.47
C PHE A 127 13.89 22.87 4.75
N VAL A 128 14.88 23.47 4.08
CA VAL A 128 16.28 23.21 4.34
C VAL A 128 16.98 24.51 4.66
N HIS A 129 17.97 24.49 5.54
CA HIS A 129 18.84 25.63 5.75
C HIS A 129 19.89 25.69 4.64
N MET A 130 20.26 26.89 4.26
CA MET A 130 21.37 27.16 3.38
C MET A 130 22.27 28.23 4.04
N THR A 131 23.57 27.95 4.10
CA THR A 131 24.57 28.91 4.56
C THR A 131 25.34 29.42 3.36
N GLN A 132 25.38 30.74 3.20
CA GLN A 132 26.20 31.42 2.19
C GLN A 132 27.27 32.23 2.90
N SER A 133 28.51 32.18 2.37
CA SER A 133 29.59 33.03 2.85
C SER A 133 29.58 34.32 2.05
N GLU A 134 29.34 35.44 2.74
CA GLU A 134 29.36 36.78 2.19
C GLU A 134 30.50 37.59 2.81
N GLU A 135 30.75 38.82 2.31
CA GLU A 135 31.80 39.72 2.86
C GLU A 135 31.58 40.05 4.34
N ILE A 136 30.33 40.05 4.80
CA ILE A 136 29.94 40.29 6.21
C ILE A 136 30.05 39.04 7.08
N GLY A 137 30.40 37.87 6.51
CA GLY A 137 30.45 36.58 7.18
C GLY A 137 29.40 35.60 6.68
N ASN A 138 29.08 34.56 7.47
CA ASN A 138 28.12 33.55 7.10
C ASN A 138 26.71 34.06 7.27
N VAL A 139 25.89 33.97 6.20
CA VAL A 139 24.48 34.29 6.19
C VAL A 139 23.67 32.99 6.08
N ASN A 140 22.82 32.72 7.08
CA ASN A 140 21.95 31.54 7.11
C ASN A 140 20.55 31.90 6.65
N SER A 141 20.01 31.10 5.73
CA SER A 141 18.65 31.26 5.23
C SER A 141 17.90 29.93 5.27
N ILE A 142 16.58 30.01 5.21
CA ILE A 142 15.71 28.82 5.11
C ILE A 142 15.04 28.86 3.74
N ILE A 143 15.24 27.80 2.97
CA ILE A 143 14.69 27.66 1.63
C ILE A 143 13.65 26.54 1.64
N LYS A 144 12.51 26.81 0.97
CA LYS A 144 11.45 25.83 0.77
C LYS A 144 11.72 25.05 -0.53
N TYR A 145 11.90 23.74 -0.39
CA TYR A 145 11.90 22.81 -1.52
C TYR A 145 10.50 22.21 -1.68
N ARG A 146 9.96 22.22 -2.90
CA ARG A 146 8.62 21.72 -3.21
C ARG A 146 8.60 20.29 -3.78
N SER A 147 9.75 19.77 -4.20
CA SER A 147 9.88 18.48 -4.87
C SER A 147 10.86 17.55 -4.15
N THR A 148 10.71 17.42 -2.83
CA THR A 148 11.49 16.43 -2.09
C THR A 148 10.82 15.07 -2.13
N LEU A 149 11.63 14.02 -2.31
CA LEU A 149 11.16 12.64 -2.33
C LEU A 149 10.78 12.16 -0.91
N PRO A 150 9.85 11.19 -0.82
CA PRO A 150 9.52 10.56 0.46
C PRO A 150 10.76 9.86 1.04
N ALA A 151 11.07 10.08 2.30
CA ALA A 151 12.16 9.36 2.97
C ALA A 151 11.89 7.85 2.97
N SER A 152 12.96 7.02 2.93
CA SER A 152 12.84 5.55 3.00
C SER A 152 12.12 5.06 4.25
N SER A 153 12.11 5.85 5.34
CA SER A 153 11.32 5.58 6.53
C SER A 153 9.81 5.76 6.34
N SER A 154 9.37 6.50 5.33
CA SER A 154 7.95 6.71 5.03
C SER A 154 7.42 5.66 4.06
N LYS A 155 6.12 5.35 4.17
CA LYS A 155 5.45 4.44 3.25
C LYS A 155 5.01 5.20 2.00
N LEU A 156 5.28 4.65 0.82
CA LEU A 156 4.70 5.15 -0.41
C LEU A 156 3.20 4.85 -0.45
N SER A 157 2.46 5.77 -1.02
CA SER A 157 1.01 5.63 -1.18
C SER A 157 0.62 5.02 -2.52
N GLU A 158 1.55 4.97 -3.46
CA GLU A 158 1.34 4.51 -4.83
C GLU A 158 2.59 3.78 -5.32
N ALA A 159 2.44 2.50 -5.59
CA ALA A 159 3.52 1.65 -6.08
C ALA A 159 2.97 0.36 -6.68
N VAL A 160 3.69 -0.18 -7.65
CA VAL A 160 3.41 -1.45 -8.31
C VAL A 160 4.65 -2.32 -8.23
N ILE A 161 4.50 -3.57 -7.85
CA ILE A 161 5.57 -4.58 -7.91
C ILE A 161 5.06 -5.76 -8.69
N ILE A 162 5.73 -6.09 -9.78
CA ILE A 162 5.35 -7.15 -10.72
C ILE A 162 6.37 -8.27 -10.61
N ASN A 163 5.90 -9.49 -10.40
CA ASN A 163 6.71 -10.70 -10.54
C ASN A 163 6.87 -11.00 -12.03
N LEU A 164 8.09 -11.02 -12.54
CA LEU A 164 8.36 -11.25 -13.96
C LEU A 164 8.28 -12.73 -14.38
N SER A 165 8.12 -13.65 -13.42
CA SER A 165 7.99 -15.09 -13.71
C SER A 165 6.55 -15.51 -14.00
N ASP A 166 5.56 -14.88 -13.35
CA ASP A 166 4.14 -15.24 -13.43
C ASP A 166 3.21 -14.03 -13.65
N TYR A 167 3.77 -12.86 -13.81
CA TYR A 167 3.09 -11.57 -14.00
C TYR A 167 2.07 -11.22 -12.91
N THR A 168 2.18 -11.82 -11.73
CA THR A 168 1.39 -11.37 -10.58
C THR A 168 1.81 -9.98 -10.14
N VAL A 169 0.83 -9.15 -9.83
CA VAL A 169 1.02 -7.74 -9.46
C VAL A 169 0.69 -7.54 -8.00
N ASN A 170 1.57 -6.87 -7.28
CA ASN A 170 1.32 -6.34 -5.95
C ASN A 170 1.24 -4.82 -6.06
N ILE A 171 0.13 -4.22 -5.60
CA ILE A 171 -0.13 -2.80 -5.78
C ILE A 171 -0.51 -2.12 -4.46
N ILE A 172 0.02 -0.92 -4.26
CA ILE A 172 -0.47 0.06 -3.29
C ILE A 172 -0.97 1.26 -4.09
N GLU A 173 -2.18 1.71 -3.84
CA GLU A 173 -2.79 2.78 -4.61
C GLU A 173 -3.76 3.62 -3.78
N LYS A 174 -3.95 4.85 -4.22
CA LYS A 174 -4.99 5.76 -3.73
C LYS A 174 -6.08 5.93 -4.78
N LYS A 175 -7.29 6.25 -4.29
CA LYS A 175 -8.37 6.68 -5.17
C LYS A 175 -8.25 8.17 -5.42
N TYR A 176 -8.37 8.54 -6.69
CA TYR A 176 -8.48 9.92 -7.12
C TYR A 176 -9.78 10.14 -7.90
N GLU A 177 -10.22 11.36 -7.95
CA GLU A 177 -11.34 11.74 -8.79
C GLU A 177 -10.83 11.92 -10.22
N VAL A 178 -11.31 11.07 -11.11
CA VAL A 178 -10.96 11.05 -12.52
C VAL A 178 -12.25 11.18 -13.33
N ASN A 179 -12.40 12.29 -14.04
CA ASN A 179 -13.62 12.61 -14.79
C ASN A 179 -14.92 12.57 -13.94
N GLY A 180 -14.85 13.06 -12.70
CA GLY A 180 -15.99 13.11 -11.78
C GLY A 180 -16.27 11.82 -11.01
N GLU A 181 -15.53 10.75 -11.25
CA GLU A 181 -15.65 9.48 -10.54
C GLU A 181 -14.40 9.13 -9.75
N LYS A 182 -14.58 8.62 -8.53
CA LYS A 182 -13.44 8.12 -7.72
C LYS A 182 -13.04 6.74 -8.19
N CYS A 183 -11.86 6.64 -8.79
CA CYS A 183 -11.30 5.37 -9.26
C CYS A 183 -9.89 5.09 -8.72
N ASN A 184 -9.50 3.82 -8.74
CA ASN A 184 -8.13 3.38 -8.53
C ASN A 184 -7.38 3.41 -9.87
N TYR A 185 -6.90 4.57 -10.28
CA TYR A 185 -6.38 4.76 -11.63
C TYR A 185 -5.18 3.87 -11.96
N LEU A 186 -4.36 3.47 -10.97
CA LEU A 186 -3.24 2.56 -11.21
C LEU A 186 -3.71 1.16 -11.59
N SER A 187 -4.63 0.55 -10.84
CA SER A 187 -5.14 -0.78 -11.18
C SER A 187 -6.12 -0.74 -12.37
N GLU A 188 -7.08 0.20 -12.34
CA GLU A 188 -8.21 0.18 -13.28
C GLU A 188 -7.86 0.74 -14.68
N ARG A 189 -6.94 1.73 -14.77
CA ARG A 189 -6.64 2.42 -16.02
C ARG A 189 -5.21 2.21 -16.51
N TYR A 190 -4.23 2.27 -15.61
CA TYR A 190 -2.83 2.13 -15.99
C TYR A 190 -2.45 0.68 -16.26
N LEU A 191 -2.74 -0.22 -15.31
CA LEU A 191 -2.43 -1.64 -15.45
C LEU A 191 -3.54 -2.43 -16.13
N ASN A 192 -4.78 -1.95 -16.10
CA ASN A 192 -5.97 -2.70 -16.47
C ASN A 192 -5.96 -4.08 -15.83
N CYS A 193 -6.02 -4.10 -14.48
CA CYS A 193 -5.94 -5.31 -13.68
C CYS A 193 -7.04 -5.34 -12.61
N HIS A 194 -7.42 -6.55 -12.20
CA HIS A 194 -8.40 -6.78 -11.15
C HIS A 194 -7.71 -6.91 -9.79
N ALA A 195 -7.90 -5.91 -8.92
CA ALA A 195 -7.31 -5.89 -7.60
C ALA A 195 -8.17 -6.60 -6.56
N ALA A 196 -7.60 -7.58 -5.86
CA ALA A 196 -8.22 -8.18 -4.68
C ALA A 196 -8.15 -7.21 -3.49
N MET A 197 -9.03 -7.41 -2.50
CA MET A 197 -8.95 -6.63 -1.26
C MET A 197 -7.66 -6.95 -0.50
N SER A 198 -7.00 -5.93 0.05
CA SER A 198 -5.82 -6.10 0.91
C SER A 198 -6.18 -6.77 2.24
N SER A 199 -5.20 -7.43 2.89
CA SER A 199 -5.38 -8.04 4.22
C SER A 199 -5.86 -7.02 5.25
N LYS A 200 -5.34 -5.80 5.21
CA LYS A 200 -5.81 -4.70 6.07
C LYS A 200 -7.28 -4.35 5.85
N SER A 201 -7.71 -4.26 4.59
CA SER A 201 -9.12 -3.97 4.26
C SER A 201 -10.04 -5.10 4.71
N LYS A 202 -9.66 -6.34 4.44
CA LYS A 202 -10.42 -7.53 4.89
C LYS A 202 -10.55 -7.55 6.40
N LEU A 203 -9.45 -7.35 7.13
CA LEU A 203 -9.46 -7.32 8.60
C LEU A 203 -10.29 -6.16 9.16
N ALA A 204 -10.27 -5.00 8.50
CA ALA A 204 -11.11 -3.87 8.88
C ALA A 204 -12.61 -4.17 8.69
N ILE A 205 -12.99 -4.90 7.63
CA ILE A 205 -14.37 -5.33 7.40
C ILE A 205 -14.84 -6.27 8.52
N VAL A 206 -14.03 -7.31 8.83
CA VAL A 206 -14.33 -8.26 9.92
C VAL A 206 -14.49 -7.52 11.25
N THR A 207 -13.51 -6.68 11.61
CA THR A 207 -13.54 -5.92 12.87
C THR A 207 -14.78 -5.03 12.96
N LYS A 208 -15.09 -4.29 11.89
CA LYS A 208 -16.25 -3.40 11.85
C LYS A 208 -17.56 -4.18 11.94
N ALA A 209 -17.66 -5.34 11.30
CA ALA A 209 -18.85 -6.18 11.39
C ALA A 209 -19.05 -6.69 12.83
N VAL A 210 -17.99 -7.18 13.48
CA VAL A 210 -18.02 -7.58 14.89
C VAL A 210 -18.44 -6.41 15.79
N GLU A 211 -17.85 -5.23 15.60
CA GLU A 211 -18.21 -4.03 16.39
C GLU A 211 -19.67 -3.63 16.20
N GLN A 212 -20.19 -3.69 14.98
CA GLN A 212 -21.60 -3.36 14.70
C GLN A 212 -22.58 -4.35 15.30
N VAL A 213 -22.30 -5.66 15.19
CA VAL A 213 -23.13 -6.71 15.78
C VAL A 213 -23.11 -6.61 17.30
N ASN A 214 -21.93 -6.45 17.89
CA ASN A 214 -21.79 -6.33 19.34
C ASN A 214 -22.45 -5.06 19.88
N LYS A 215 -22.32 -3.94 19.19
CA LYS A 215 -23.01 -2.71 19.59
C LYS A 215 -24.53 -2.87 19.58
N LYS A 216 -25.08 -3.57 18.60
CA LYS A 216 -26.52 -3.76 18.47
C LYS A 216 -27.10 -4.71 19.52
N HIS A 217 -26.38 -5.78 19.85
CA HIS A 217 -26.92 -6.86 20.69
C HIS A 217 -26.34 -6.90 22.11
N PHE A 218 -25.22 -6.24 22.34
CA PHE A 218 -24.47 -6.27 23.61
C PHE A 218 -23.98 -4.86 24.04
N GLU A 219 -24.78 -3.82 23.77
CA GLU A 219 -24.41 -2.42 24.06
C GLU A 219 -24.10 -2.20 25.54
N GLU A 220 -24.83 -2.86 26.44
CA GLU A 220 -24.64 -2.76 27.89
C GLU A 220 -23.64 -3.80 28.45
N GLU A 221 -22.98 -4.58 27.59
CA GLU A 221 -22.04 -5.62 27.98
C GLU A 221 -20.61 -5.35 27.47
N PRO A 222 -19.85 -4.39 28.07
CA PRO A 222 -18.49 -4.06 27.62
C PRO A 222 -17.54 -5.27 27.60
N VAL A 223 -17.77 -6.24 28.47
CA VAL A 223 -16.99 -7.48 28.56
C VAL A 223 -17.07 -8.29 27.26
N LYS A 224 -18.23 -8.37 26.60
CA LYS A 224 -18.37 -9.08 25.31
C LYS A 224 -17.64 -8.38 24.18
N GLN A 225 -17.57 -7.06 24.21
CA GLN A 225 -16.78 -6.30 23.21
C GLN A 225 -15.28 -6.56 23.37
N MET A 226 -14.80 -6.66 24.62
CA MET A 226 -13.41 -7.03 24.92
C MET A 226 -13.11 -8.48 24.52
N GLU A 227 -14.03 -9.39 24.81
CA GLU A 227 -13.90 -10.81 24.43
C GLU A 227 -13.78 -11.01 22.93
N ALA A 228 -14.51 -10.25 22.13
CA ALA A 228 -14.44 -10.32 20.68
C ALA A 228 -13.04 -9.95 20.13
N LYS A 229 -12.43 -8.88 20.64
CA LYS A 229 -11.06 -8.50 20.26
C LYS A 229 -10.03 -9.53 20.72
N ARG A 230 -10.21 -10.08 21.92
CA ARG A 230 -9.35 -11.14 22.45
C ARG A 230 -9.40 -12.38 21.56
N ILE A 231 -10.58 -12.82 21.15
CA ILE A 231 -10.75 -13.99 20.27
C ILE A 231 -10.06 -13.78 18.92
N ILE A 232 -10.19 -12.58 18.33
CA ILE A 232 -9.50 -12.25 17.06
C ILE A 232 -7.97 -12.27 17.27
N LYS A 233 -7.48 -11.72 18.38
CA LYS A 233 -6.05 -11.72 18.71
C LYS A 233 -5.52 -13.13 18.88
N GLU A 234 -6.19 -13.95 19.70
CA GLU A 234 -5.83 -15.36 19.92
C GLU A 234 -5.78 -16.15 18.62
N GLU A 235 -6.76 -15.97 17.72
CA GLU A 235 -6.77 -16.64 16.42
C GLU A 235 -5.56 -16.24 15.57
N ILE A 236 -5.17 -14.95 15.58
CA ILE A 236 -3.96 -14.47 14.89
C ILE A 236 -2.68 -15.06 15.51
N GLU A 237 -2.60 -15.12 16.83
CA GLU A 237 -1.42 -15.66 17.53
C GLU A 237 -1.27 -17.17 17.35
N GLU A 238 -2.37 -17.93 17.34
CA GLU A 238 -2.37 -19.36 17.18
C GLU A 238 -2.13 -19.83 15.73
N THR A 239 -2.76 -19.16 14.77
CA THR A 239 -2.81 -19.66 13.38
C THR A 239 -2.09 -18.74 12.38
N GLY A 240 -1.72 -17.54 12.78
CA GLY A 240 -1.19 -16.50 11.90
C GLY A 240 -2.25 -15.89 10.97
N ALA A 241 -3.53 -16.22 11.17
CA ALA A 241 -4.63 -15.77 10.30
C ALA A 241 -5.91 -15.55 11.10
N VAL A 242 -6.83 -14.76 10.55
CA VAL A 242 -8.22 -14.66 11.02
C VAL A 242 -9.09 -15.47 10.07
N ASP A 243 -9.59 -16.58 10.52
CA ASP A 243 -10.58 -17.42 9.83
C ASP A 243 -11.97 -16.92 10.17
N VAL A 244 -12.68 -16.35 9.18
CA VAL A 244 -13.96 -15.67 9.40
C VAL A 244 -15.03 -16.64 9.90
N GLU A 245 -15.07 -17.86 9.39
CA GLU A 245 -16.00 -18.89 9.81
C GLU A 245 -15.79 -19.29 11.28
N LYS A 246 -14.52 -19.46 11.67
CA LYS A 246 -14.17 -19.76 13.07
C LYS A 246 -14.49 -18.60 14.01
N ILE A 247 -14.24 -17.36 13.59
CA ILE A 247 -14.59 -16.18 14.38
C ILE A 247 -16.12 -16.12 14.58
N SER A 248 -16.90 -16.34 13.52
CA SER A 248 -18.36 -16.41 13.60
C SER A 248 -18.83 -17.45 14.62
N GLU A 249 -18.25 -18.65 14.58
CA GLU A 249 -18.60 -19.74 15.49
C GLU A 249 -18.17 -19.46 16.95
N LYS A 250 -16.93 -18.99 17.14
CA LYS A 250 -16.40 -18.69 18.48
C LYS A 250 -17.18 -17.56 19.18
N LEU A 251 -17.60 -16.52 18.44
CA LEU A 251 -18.30 -15.37 18.98
C LEU A 251 -19.82 -15.60 19.14
N TYR A 252 -20.44 -16.21 18.15
CA TYR A 252 -21.90 -16.21 18.01
C TYR A 252 -22.52 -17.59 17.89
N GLY A 253 -21.72 -18.67 17.95
CA GLY A 253 -22.24 -20.05 17.79
C GLY A 253 -23.34 -20.47 18.77
N LYS A 254 -23.41 -19.80 19.95
CA LYS A 254 -24.47 -20.02 20.94
C LYS A 254 -25.75 -19.21 20.69
N THR A 255 -25.73 -18.29 19.75
CA THR A 255 -26.84 -17.36 19.43
C THR A 255 -27.07 -17.32 17.93
N PRO A 256 -27.85 -18.28 17.37
CA PRO A 256 -28.02 -18.47 15.92
C PRO A 256 -28.42 -17.21 15.16
N ASP A 257 -29.39 -16.45 15.70
CA ASP A 257 -29.89 -15.23 15.04
C ASP A 257 -28.80 -14.15 14.90
N ILE A 258 -27.90 -14.02 15.90
CA ILE A 258 -26.79 -13.07 15.89
C ILE A 258 -25.69 -13.57 14.93
N LYS A 259 -25.46 -14.89 14.91
CA LYS A 259 -24.52 -15.53 13.99
C LYS A 259 -24.94 -15.30 12.55
N GLU A 260 -26.21 -15.52 12.22
CA GLU A 260 -26.77 -15.27 10.88
C GLU A 260 -26.61 -13.80 10.45
N GLU A 261 -26.81 -12.84 11.37
CA GLU A 261 -26.58 -11.41 11.07
C GLU A 261 -25.12 -11.12 10.74
N PHE A 262 -24.18 -11.72 11.48
CA PHE A 262 -22.75 -11.55 11.20
C PHE A 262 -22.38 -12.21 9.86
N ASP A 263 -22.82 -13.45 9.63
CA ASP A 263 -22.53 -14.22 8.42
C ASP A 263 -23.09 -13.50 7.18
N ALA A 264 -24.30 -12.94 7.24
CA ALA A 264 -24.89 -12.13 6.16
C ALA A 264 -24.07 -10.85 5.87
N LYS A 265 -23.45 -10.24 6.90
CA LYS A 265 -22.52 -9.12 6.69
C LYS A 265 -21.25 -9.56 5.96
N MET A 266 -20.72 -10.75 6.25
CA MET A 266 -19.53 -11.28 5.58
C MET A 266 -19.85 -11.69 4.14
N GLU A 267 -21.01 -12.31 3.88
CA GLU A 267 -21.47 -12.68 2.55
C GLU A 267 -21.58 -11.46 1.62
N LYS A 268 -22.05 -10.33 2.11
CA LYS A 268 -22.12 -9.07 1.35
C LYS A 268 -20.77 -8.63 0.78
N TYR A 269 -19.68 -9.04 1.40
CA TYR A 269 -18.32 -8.76 0.95
C TYR A 269 -17.60 -9.98 0.36
N HIS A 270 -18.30 -11.10 0.15
CA HIS A 270 -17.76 -12.40 -0.28
C HIS A 270 -16.60 -12.86 0.61
N MET A 271 -16.79 -12.73 1.93
CA MET A 271 -15.77 -13.01 2.93
C MET A 271 -16.17 -14.11 3.92
N GLU A 272 -17.27 -14.80 3.73
CA GLU A 272 -17.81 -15.85 4.62
C GLU A 272 -16.80 -16.96 4.92
N LYS A 273 -15.97 -17.32 3.95
CA LYS A 273 -14.91 -18.36 4.06
C LYS A 273 -13.49 -17.77 3.97
N ALA A 274 -13.37 -16.46 4.20
CA ALA A 274 -12.08 -15.80 4.04
C ALA A 274 -11.12 -16.14 5.18
N GLN A 275 -9.88 -16.42 4.82
CA GLN A 275 -8.75 -16.45 5.74
C GLN A 275 -7.90 -15.20 5.54
N VAL A 276 -7.87 -14.32 6.54
CA VAL A 276 -7.14 -13.05 6.49
C VAL A 276 -5.82 -13.21 7.22
N LYS A 277 -4.71 -13.13 6.49
CA LYS A 277 -3.36 -13.26 7.03
C LYS A 277 -2.70 -11.88 7.14
N PRO A 278 -2.71 -11.23 8.32
CA PRO A 278 -1.95 -10.01 8.53
C PRO A 278 -0.45 -10.33 8.54
N GLN A 279 0.33 -9.54 7.83
CA GLN A 279 1.80 -9.70 7.75
C GLN A 279 2.53 -8.68 8.63
N SER A 280 1.89 -7.53 8.88
CA SER A 280 2.49 -6.42 9.61
C SER A 280 2.08 -6.41 11.08
N SER A 281 3.06 -6.35 11.98
CA SER A 281 2.82 -6.14 13.40
C SER A 281 2.03 -4.85 13.70
N ALA A 282 2.11 -3.84 12.84
CA ALA A 282 1.31 -2.62 12.98
C ALA A 282 -0.20 -2.89 12.83
N THR A 283 -0.57 -3.84 12.00
CA THR A 283 -1.98 -4.25 11.80
C THR A 283 -2.50 -5.04 13.00
N THR A 284 -1.68 -5.87 13.63
CA THR A 284 -2.07 -6.71 14.76
C THR A 284 -2.06 -5.95 16.10
N LYS A 285 -1.19 -4.95 16.26
CA LYS A 285 -1.07 -4.13 17.50
C LYS A 285 -2.37 -3.49 17.96
N LYS A 286 -3.31 -3.20 17.05
CA LYS A 286 -4.62 -2.66 17.42
C LYS A 286 -5.49 -3.63 18.25
N PHE A 287 -5.16 -4.92 18.26
CA PHE A 287 -5.81 -5.93 19.09
C PHE A 287 -5.12 -6.15 20.43
N GLU A 288 -3.96 -5.53 20.66
CA GLU A 288 -3.22 -5.63 21.92
C GLU A 288 -3.80 -4.72 23.03
N LYS A 289 -4.64 -3.76 22.65
CA LYS A 289 -5.15 -2.72 23.55
C LYS A 289 -6.64 -2.49 23.33
N GLN A 290 -7.37 -2.35 24.43
CA GLN A 290 -8.76 -1.91 24.43
C GLN A 290 -8.84 -0.47 24.94
N TYR A 291 -9.52 0.38 24.19
CA TYR A 291 -9.83 1.74 24.61
C TYR A 291 -11.27 1.78 25.12
N LEU A 292 -11.45 2.16 26.37
CA LEU A 292 -12.75 2.44 26.95
C LEU A 292 -12.85 3.94 27.21
N LYS A 293 -13.96 4.53 26.81
CA LYS A 293 -14.27 5.93 27.10
C LYS A 293 -15.50 5.96 28.00
N THR A 294 -15.36 6.57 29.17
CA THR A 294 -16.48 6.77 30.09
C THR A 294 -17.37 7.92 29.60
N ASP A 295 -18.59 7.96 30.08
CA ASP A 295 -19.55 9.06 29.87
C ASP A 295 -19.01 10.43 30.32
N THR A 296 -18.11 10.42 31.30
CA THR A 296 -17.38 11.61 31.81
C THR A 296 -16.15 11.98 30.96
N GLY A 297 -15.85 11.23 29.88
CA GLY A 297 -14.75 11.52 28.97
C GLY A 297 -13.39 10.97 29.38
N ILE A 298 -13.30 10.14 30.44
CA ILE A 298 -12.06 9.46 30.80
C ILE A 298 -11.77 8.36 29.80
N GLU A 299 -10.57 8.35 29.24
CA GLU A 299 -10.08 7.31 28.33
C GLU A 299 -9.19 6.33 29.11
N ILE A 300 -9.58 5.07 29.12
CA ILE A 300 -8.83 3.99 29.79
C ILE A 300 -8.26 3.09 28.71
N ASN A 301 -6.95 2.85 28.76
CA ASN A 301 -6.25 1.96 27.86
C ASN A 301 -5.89 0.66 28.61
N ILE A 302 -6.53 -0.43 28.24
CA ILE A 302 -6.37 -1.74 28.89
C ILE A 302 -5.54 -2.61 27.95
N PRO A 303 -4.35 -3.10 28.38
CA PRO A 303 -3.61 -4.14 27.68
C PRO A 303 -4.47 -5.42 27.61
N MET A 304 -4.43 -6.10 26.47
CA MET A 304 -5.17 -7.35 26.25
C MET A 304 -4.22 -8.52 26.08
#